data_a99c92f1ae6f87a6518d6998cf018f10
#
_entry.id   a99c92f1ae6f87a6518d6998cf018f10
#
_cell.length_a   1.000
_cell.length_b   1.000
_cell.length_c   1.000
_cell.angle_alpha   90.00
_cell.angle_beta   90.00
_cell.angle_gamma   90.00
#
_symmetry.space_group_name_H-M   'P 1'
#
loop_
_entity.id
_entity.type
_entity.pdbx_description
1 polymer ?
#
loop_
_entity_poly.entity_id
_entity_poly.type
_entity_poly.pdbx_seq_one_letter_code
_entity_poly.pdbx_strand_id
1 'polypeptide(L)'
;MTNTLRGADYIAEFLVGRGVKSVFLVPGGGNMFLSDAMGQAAGLEAVPMHHEQACAMAAEAYSRVTEQVGVALVTSGPGATNAITGAGEAWAESCPLLIISGQVKRADLKGDSGLRQKGPQEVDIVEMVKGMTKYAVTVMDGQDLRYHLEKAFHLATTGRPGPVWLDVPLDIQGGPVEPAAMRGFTPPAPAAPLRAAAARMIELIN
;
A
#
# COMPACT_ATOMS: atom_id res chain seq x y z
N MET A 1 -18.04 7.79 25.16
CA MET A 1 -16.61 7.96 24.89
C MET A 1 -16.41 7.58 23.44
N THR A 2 -16.13 8.53 22.58
CA THR A 2 -15.77 8.25 21.18
C THR A 2 -14.46 7.49 21.22
N ASN A 3 -14.51 6.22 20.86
CA ASN A 3 -13.31 5.38 20.78
C ASN A 3 -12.47 5.94 19.61
N THR A 4 -11.48 6.74 19.93
CA THR A 4 -10.65 7.42 18.95
C THR A 4 -9.69 6.39 18.39
N LEU A 5 -9.92 5.94 17.17
CA LEU A 5 -9.11 4.95 16.47
C LEU A 5 -7.82 5.60 15.99
N ARG A 6 -6.66 4.93 16.11
CA ARG A 6 -5.41 5.38 15.46
C ARG A 6 -5.48 5.12 13.96
N GLY A 7 -4.78 5.91 13.16
CA GLY A 7 -4.68 5.66 11.72
C GLY A 7 -4.19 4.25 11.39
N ALA A 8 -3.23 3.74 12.17
CA ALA A 8 -2.71 2.37 12.02
C ALA A 8 -3.77 1.30 12.27
N ASP A 9 -4.59 1.45 13.32
CA ASP A 9 -5.67 0.53 13.64
C ASP A 9 -6.73 0.52 12.52
N TYR A 10 -7.07 1.72 12.02
CA TYR A 10 -7.98 1.85 10.88
C TYR A 10 -7.47 1.11 9.63
N ILE A 11 -6.17 1.22 9.32
CA ILE A 11 -5.56 0.50 8.19
C ILE A 11 -5.69 -1.01 8.39
N ALA A 12 -5.38 -1.52 9.59
CA ALA A 12 -5.49 -2.95 9.90
C ALA A 12 -6.94 -3.45 9.79
N GLU A 13 -7.91 -2.73 10.36
CA GLU A 13 -9.34 -3.04 10.24
C GLU A 13 -9.81 -3.01 8.78
N PHE A 14 -9.35 -2.04 8.00
CA PHE A 14 -9.65 -1.96 6.56
C PHE A 14 -9.15 -3.21 5.81
N LEU A 15 -7.91 -3.64 6.05
CA LEU A 15 -7.34 -4.83 5.41
C LEU A 15 -8.16 -6.08 5.75
N VAL A 16 -8.50 -6.28 7.03
CA VAL A 16 -9.38 -7.37 7.48
C VAL A 16 -10.73 -7.30 6.77
N GLY A 17 -11.34 -6.12 6.71
CA GLY A 17 -12.62 -5.89 6.04
C GLY A 17 -12.58 -6.15 4.52
N ARG A 18 -11.39 -6.10 3.90
CA ARG A 18 -11.16 -6.45 2.49
C ARG A 18 -10.79 -7.92 2.27
N GLY A 19 -10.80 -8.73 3.33
CA GLY A 19 -10.52 -10.16 3.25
C GLY A 19 -9.03 -10.52 3.24
N VAL A 20 -8.12 -9.55 3.47
CA VAL A 20 -6.69 -9.82 3.63
C VAL A 20 -6.51 -10.71 4.86
N LYS A 21 -5.78 -11.82 4.69
CA LYS A 21 -5.53 -12.80 5.77
C LYS A 21 -4.11 -12.73 6.31
N SER A 22 -3.15 -12.33 5.49
CA SER A 22 -1.75 -12.29 5.91
C SER A 22 -1.08 -11.01 5.43
N VAL A 23 -0.22 -10.43 6.27
CA VAL A 23 0.65 -9.30 5.94
C VAL A 23 2.08 -9.72 6.20
N PHE A 24 2.94 -9.65 5.18
CA PHE A 24 4.36 -9.97 5.29
C PHE A 24 5.14 -8.72 5.68
N LEU A 25 5.91 -8.77 6.77
CA LEU A 25 6.48 -7.55 7.32
C LEU A 25 7.87 -7.69 7.91
N VAL A 26 8.62 -6.58 7.88
CA VAL A 26 9.78 -6.34 8.75
C VAL A 26 9.46 -5.14 9.63
N PRO A 27 9.41 -5.31 10.97
CA PRO A 27 9.17 -4.20 11.89
C PRO A 27 10.35 -3.23 11.90
N GLY A 28 10.04 -1.94 12.10
CA GLY A 28 11.05 -0.89 12.21
C GLY A 28 10.47 0.38 12.84
N GLY A 29 11.35 1.36 13.12
CA GLY A 29 10.94 2.61 13.78
C GLY A 29 9.90 3.41 12.97
N GLY A 30 10.02 3.41 11.64
CA GLY A 30 9.10 4.16 10.77
C GLY A 30 7.72 3.52 10.61
N ASN A 31 7.53 2.24 10.95
CA ASN A 31 6.25 1.54 10.84
C ASN A 31 5.76 0.94 12.18
N MET A 32 6.26 1.46 13.32
CA MET A 32 6.00 0.84 14.62
C MET A 32 4.52 0.72 14.96
N PHE A 33 3.72 1.75 14.71
CA PHE A 33 2.28 1.69 15.01
C PHE A 33 1.54 0.78 14.02
N LEU A 34 1.97 0.73 12.76
CA LEU A 34 1.41 -0.20 11.77
C LEU A 34 1.72 -1.65 12.15
N SER A 35 2.97 -1.96 12.53
CA SER A 35 3.36 -3.29 12.96
C SER A 35 2.59 -3.75 14.20
N ASP A 36 2.40 -2.85 15.19
CA ASP A 36 1.60 -3.09 16.37
C ASP A 36 0.13 -3.38 16.01
N ALA A 37 -0.48 -2.54 15.17
CA ALA A 37 -1.87 -2.70 14.74
C ALA A 37 -2.10 -4.01 13.95
N MET A 38 -1.19 -4.35 13.01
CA MET A 38 -1.28 -5.60 12.26
C MET A 38 -1.15 -6.83 13.16
N GLY A 39 -0.26 -6.76 14.17
CA GLY A 39 -0.08 -7.86 15.13
C GLY A 39 -1.27 -8.06 16.08
N GLN A 40 -2.09 -7.03 16.30
CA GLN A 40 -3.25 -7.09 17.20
C GLN A 40 -4.58 -7.30 16.48
N ALA A 41 -4.63 -7.11 15.15
CA ALA A 41 -5.87 -7.19 14.40
C ALA A 41 -6.42 -8.62 14.32
N ALA A 42 -7.60 -8.84 14.89
CA ALA A 42 -8.26 -10.13 14.83
C ALA A 42 -8.58 -10.53 13.38
N GLY A 43 -8.16 -11.73 12.96
CA GLY A 43 -8.38 -12.25 11.61
C GLY A 43 -7.30 -11.84 10.59
N LEU A 44 -6.23 -11.18 11.03
CA LEU A 44 -5.04 -10.87 10.24
C LEU A 44 -3.83 -11.59 10.84
N GLU A 45 -3.07 -12.28 10.01
CA GLU A 45 -1.81 -12.91 10.39
C GLU A 45 -0.66 -11.98 10.00
N ALA A 46 0.09 -11.51 11.00
CA ALA A 46 1.33 -10.77 10.78
C ALA A 46 2.47 -11.78 10.63
N VAL A 47 3.04 -11.89 9.44
CA VAL A 47 4.13 -12.82 9.10
C VAL A 47 5.47 -12.10 9.10
N PRO A 48 6.26 -12.18 10.19
CA PRO A 48 7.55 -11.50 10.23
C PRO A 48 8.57 -12.17 9.31
N MET A 49 9.27 -11.36 8.55
CA MET A 49 10.30 -11.79 7.61
C MET A 49 11.67 -11.22 8.02
N HIS A 50 12.74 -11.70 7.39
CA HIS A 50 14.10 -11.27 7.68
C HIS A 50 14.64 -10.19 6.73
N HIS A 51 13.88 -9.88 5.67
CA HIS A 51 14.28 -8.89 4.66
C HIS A 51 13.04 -8.36 3.91
N GLU A 52 13.00 -7.08 3.62
CA GLU A 52 11.82 -6.42 3.02
C GLU A 52 11.58 -6.84 1.57
N GLN A 53 12.64 -7.17 0.83
CA GLN A 53 12.51 -7.77 -0.50
C GLN A 53 11.74 -9.11 -0.41
N ALA A 54 12.06 -9.93 0.59
CA ALA A 54 11.34 -11.18 0.82
C ALA A 54 9.87 -10.92 1.21
N CYS A 55 9.57 -9.85 1.97
CA CYS A 55 8.18 -9.47 2.27
C CYS A 55 7.39 -9.18 0.99
N ALA A 56 7.94 -8.34 0.10
CA ALA A 56 7.27 -7.94 -1.12
C ALA A 56 7.09 -9.13 -2.08
N MET A 57 8.10 -9.99 -2.24
CA MET A 57 8.03 -11.20 -3.05
C MET A 57 7.07 -12.24 -2.48
N ALA A 58 7.05 -12.44 -1.14
CA ALA A 58 6.11 -13.34 -0.49
C ALA A 58 4.66 -12.85 -0.64
N ALA A 59 4.42 -11.55 -0.51
CA ALA A 59 3.10 -10.96 -0.74
C ALA A 59 2.66 -11.09 -2.20
N GLU A 60 3.56 -10.92 -3.15
CA GLU A 60 3.32 -11.12 -4.57
C GLU A 60 2.97 -12.59 -4.87
N ALA A 61 3.77 -13.53 -4.40
CA ALA A 61 3.52 -14.96 -4.55
C ALA A 61 2.20 -15.39 -3.88
N TYR A 62 1.91 -14.86 -2.69
CA TYR A 62 0.63 -15.06 -2.01
C TYR A 62 -0.55 -14.59 -2.87
N SER A 63 -0.42 -13.43 -3.50
CA SER A 63 -1.43 -12.89 -4.41
C SER A 63 -1.72 -13.84 -5.59
N ARG A 64 -0.70 -14.42 -6.19
CA ARG A 64 -0.85 -15.40 -7.30
C ARG A 64 -1.61 -16.65 -6.88
N VAL A 65 -1.31 -17.15 -5.68
CA VAL A 65 -1.91 -18.42 -5.21
C VAL A 65 -3.35 -18.23 -4.74
N THR A 66 -3.63 -17.10 -4.09
CA THR A 66 -4.92 -16.85 -3.44
C THR A 66 -5.89 -16.03 -4.27
N GLU A 67 -5.41 -15.41 -5.37
CA GLU A 67 -6.16 -14.45 -6.18
C GLU A 67 -6.65 -13.24 -5.37
N GLN A 68 -6.00 -12.97 -4.22
CA GLN A 68 -6.25 -11.83 -3.35
C GLN A 68 -5.17 -10.77 -3.53
N VAL A 69 -5.38 -9.56 -3.00
CA VAL A 69 -4.32 -8.55 -2.93
C VAL A 69 -3.29 -9.00 -1.90
N GLY A 70 -2.04 -9.21 -2.34
CA GLY A 70 -0.93 -9.44 -1.44
C GLY A 70 -0.56 -8.16 -0.70
N VAL A 71 -0.18 -8.25 0.58
CA VAL A 71 0.17 -7.07 1.38
C VAL A 71 1.53 -7.23 2.03
N ALA A 72 2.42 -6.27 1.77
CA ALA A 72 3.71 -6.14 2.44
C ALA A 72 3.77 -4.85 3.26
N LEU A 73 4.31 -4.93 4.48
CA LEU A 73 4.54 -3.79 5.35
C LEU A 73 6.03 -3.64 5.64
N VAL A 74 6.59 -2.48 5.31
CA VAL A 74 8.02 -2.18 5.47
C VAL A 74 8.22 -0.85 6.20
N THR A 75 9.43 -0.62 6.72
CA THR A 75 9.74 0.64 7.39
C THR A 75 10.23 1.71 6.40
N SER A 76 10.57 2.89 6.91
CA SER A 76 11.09 4.01 6.12
C SER A 76 12.49 3.74 5.55
N GLY A 77 12.89 4.53 4.56
CA GLY A 77 14.25 4.57 4.03
C GLY A 77 14.71 3.25 3.42
N PRO A 78 15.83 2.68 3.93
CA PRO A 78 16.37 1.42 3.40
C PRO A 78 15.39 0.26 3.42
N GLY A 79 14.48 0.21 4.41
CA GLY A 79 13.43 -0.80 4.45
C GLY A 79 12.46 -0.68 3.28
N ALA A 80 12.03 0.54 2.97
CA ALA A 80 11.17 0.79 1.81
C ALA A 80 11.92 0.50 0.49
N THR A 81 13.17 0.97 0.33
CA THR A 81 13.93 0.73 -0.91
C THR A 81 14.21 -0.73 -1.16
N ASN A 82 14.40 -1.57 -0.12
CA ASN A 82 14.56 -3.01 -0.27
C ASN A 82 13.34 -3.69 -0.89
N ALA A 83 12.12 -3.17 -0.68
CA ALA A 83 10.89 -3.75 -1.24
C ALA A 83 10.67 -3.43 -2.73
N ILE A 84 11.45 -2.52 -3.32
CA ILE A 84 11.30 -2.08 -4.72
C ILE A 84 11.40 -3.26 -5.70
N THR A 85 12.28 -4.22 -5.45
CA THR A 85 12.44 -5.41 -6.31
C THR A 85 11.14 -6.18 -6.45
N GLY A 86 10.43 -6.44 -5.34
CA GLY A 86 9.14 -7.14 -5.39
C GLY A 86 8.03 -6.28 -6.03
N ALA A 87 8.07 -4.95 -5.89
CA ALA A 87 7.17 -4.07 -6.63
C ALA A 87 7.42 -4.16 -8.15
N GLY A 88 8.69 -4.19 -8.58
CA GLY A 88 9.06 -4.35 -9.98
C GLY A 88 8.61 -5.69 -10.56
N GLU A 89 8.73 -6.78 -9.80
CA GLU A 89 8.24 -8.10 -10.18
C GLU A 89 6.71 -8.11 -10.32
N ALA A 90 5.98 -7.61 -9.32
CA ALA A 90 4.52 -7.51 -9.37
C ALA A 90 4.03 -6.64 -10.54
N TRP A 91 4.79 -5.61 -10.91
CA TRP A 91 4.50 -4.78 -12.08
C TRP A 91 4.65 -5.57 -13.38
N ALA A 92 5.76 -6.28 -13.56
CA ALA A 92 6.03 -7.09 -14.75
C ALA A 92 5.01 -8.21 -14.92
N GLU A 93 4.69 -8.90 -13.83
CA GLU A 93 3.79 -10.05 -13.80
C GLU A 93 2.30 -9.70 -13.61
N SER A 94 1.98 -8.42 -13.49
CA SER A 94 0.58 -7.96 -13.33
C SER A 94 -0.11 -8.50 -12.07
N CYS A 95 0.63 -8.60 -10.96
CA CYS A 95 0.11 -9.11 -9.70
C CYS A 95 -0.44 -7.99 -8.82
N PRO A 96 -1.66 -8.12 -8.25
CA PRO A 96 -2.19 -7.14 -7.33
C PRO A 96 -1.43 -7.18 -6.00
N LEU A 97 -0.63 -6.15 -5.74
CA LEU A 97 0.22 -6.03 -4.56
C LEU A 97 0.01 -4.66 -3.91
N LEU A 98 -0.25 -4.61 -2.62
CA LEU A 98 -0.20 -3.40 -1.81
C LEU A 98 1.05 -3.41 -0.95
N ILE A 99 1.93 -2.45 -1.17
CA ILE A 99 3.05 -2.18 -0.26
C ILE A 99 2.68 -0.98 0.60
N ILE A 100 2.79 -1.14 1.90
CA ILE A 100 2.65 -0.05 2.88
C ILE A 100 4.02 0.20 3.47
N SER A 101 4.55 1.42 3.31
CA SER A 101 5.76 1.84 3.99
C SER A 101 5.45 2.80 5.13
N GLY A 102 6.18 2.65 6.22
CA GLY A 102 6.23 3.71 7.21
C GLY A 102 7.15 4.84 6.75
N GLN A 103 6.90 6.05 7.25
CA GLN A 103 7.69 7.24 6.92
C GLN A 103 7.98 8.03 8.21
N VAL A 104 8.93 8.95 8.15
CA VAL A 104 9.16 9.92 9.22
C VAL A 104 7.89 10.75 9.46
N LYS A 105 7.81 11.47 10.58
CA LYS A 105 6.68 12.40 10.81
C LYS A 105 6.60 13.44 9.70
N ARG A 106 5.41 13.92 9.37
CA ARG A 106 5.21 14.97 8.36
C ARG A 106 6.09 16.20 8.60
N ALA A 107 6.26 16.60 9.86
CA ALA A 107 7.12 17.72 10.23
C ALA A 107 8.61 17.48 9.92
N ASP A 108 9.03 16.22 9.79
CA ASP A 108 10.41 15.82 9.53
C ASP A 108 10.64 15.45 8.05
N LEU A 109 9.63 15.55 7.20
CA LEU A 109 9.80 15.43 5.76
C LEU A 109 10.60 16.62 5.21
N LYS A 110 11.52 16.35 4.30
CA LYS A 110 12.32 17.40 3.66
C LYS A 110 11.50 18.35 2.80
N GLY A 111 10.43 17.84 2.17
CA GLY A 111 9.61 18.63 1.26
C GLY A 111 10.45 19.42 0.26
N ASP A 112 10.10 20.69 0.06
CA ASP A 112 10.77 21.62 -0.84
C ASP A 112 11.94 22.40 -0.17
N SER A 113 12.46 21.92 0.96
CA SER A 113 13.51 22.62 1.72
C SER A 113 14.86 22.70 1.02
N GLY A 114 15.06 21.99 -0.10
CA GLY A 114 16.35 21.86 -0.78
C GLY A 114 17.34 20.94 -0.06
N LEU A 115 16.98 20.40 1.12
CA LEU A 115 17.82 19.45 1.84
C LEU A 115 17.78 18.08 1.14
N ARG A 116 18.88 17.35 1.25
CA ARG A 116 18.94 15.96 0.79
C ARG A 116 18.04 15.07 1.63
N GLN A 117 17.99 15.28 2.94
CA GLN A 117 17.27 14.53 3.95
C GLN A 117 17.06 15.44 5.16
N LYS A 118 15.91 15.31 5.86
CA LYS A 118 15.60 16.01 7.10
C LYS A 118 15.38 15.05 8.24
N GLY A 119 14.44 14.12 8.10
CA GLY A 119 14.19 13.07 9.08
C GLY A 119 15.20 11.91 8.97
N PRO A 120 15.38 11.10 10.03
CA PRO A 120 16.28 9.96 10.02
C PRO A 120 15.80 8.90 9.01
N GLN A 121 16.70 8.48 8.11
CA GLN A 121 16.40 7.48 7.07
C GLN A 121 15.26 7.87 6.11
N GLU A 122 14.94 9.15 6.02
CA GLU A 122 13.94 9.65 5.06
C GLU A 122 14.40 9.43 3.63
N VAL A 123 13.52 8.88 2.80
CA VAL A 123 13.65 8.85 1.35
C VAL A 123 12.29 9.17 0.73
N ASP A 124 12.29 9.75 -0.45
CA ASP A 124 11.09 9.95 -1.25
C ASP A 124 10.79 8.66 -2.03
N ILE A 125 10.22 7.69 -1.31
CA ILE A 125 9.94 6.38 -1.89
C ILE A 125 8.87 6.47 -2.99
N VAL A 126 7.93 7.40 -2.89
CA VAL A 126 6.87 7.58 -3.87
C VAL A 126 7.44 7.93 -5.23
N GLU A 127 8.39 8.88 -5.30
CA GLU A 127 9.06 9.21 -6.56
C GLU A 127 9.90 8.05 -7.11
N MET A 128 10.52 7.24 -6.24
CA MET A 128 11.31 6.08 -6.66
C MET A 128 10.47 4.99 -7.31
N VAL A 129 9.24 4.75 -6.84
CA VAL A 129 8.39 3.65 -7.31
C VAL A 129 7.33 4.04 -8.33
N LYS A 130 7.23 5.32 -8.66
CA LYS A 130 6.21 5.89 -9.55
C LYS A 130 6.16 5.23 -10.94
N GLY A 131 7.32 4.82 -11.46
CA GLY A 131 7.41 4.16 -12.77
C GLY A 131 7.01 2.69 -12.79
N MET A 132 6.82 2.06 -11.62
CA MET A 132 6.49 0.64 -11.49
C MET A 132 5.32 0.38 -10.53
N THR A 133 4.45 1.37 -10.34
CA THR A 133 3.22 1.24 -9.55
C THR A 133 2.06 1.89 -10.27
N LYS A 134 0.87 1.35 -10.09
CA LYS A 134 -0.38 1.95 -10.61
C LYS A 134 -0.82 3.15 -9.78
N TYR A 135 -0.38 3.21 -8.55
CA TYR A 135 -0.65 4.29 -7.62
C TYR A 135 0.41 4.28 -6.51
N ALA A 136 0.99 5.43 -6.27
CA ALA A 136 1.88 5.64 -5.13
C ALA A 136 1.57 7.01 -4.51
N VAL A 137 1.52 7.09 -3.18
CA VAL A 137 1.22 8.33 -2.46
C VAL A 137 1.76 8.29 -1.04
N THR A 138 2.29 9.43 -0.58
CA THR A 138 2.51 9.68 0.85
C THR A 138 1.23 10.28 1.42
N VAL A 139 0.66 9.62 2.44
CA VAL A 139 -0.60 10.05 3.07
C VAL A 139 -0.35 11.23 3.99
N MET A 140 -0.76 12.41 3.59
CA MET A 140 -0.49 13.65 4.32
C MET A 140 -1.59 14.04 5.33
N ASP A 141 -2.77 13.42 5.26
CA ASP A 141 -3.87 13.61 6.20
C ASP A 141 -4.47 12.26 6.61
N GLY A 142 -4.62 12.03 7.91
CA GLY A 142 -5.25 10.81 8.44
C GLY A 142 -6.71 10.66 7.99
N GLN A 143 -7.42 11.76 7.74
CA GLN A 143 -8.79 11.74 7.24
C GLN A 143 -8.90 11.30 5.77
N ASP A 144 -7.78 11.27 5.02
CA ASP A 144 -7.73 10.77 3.65
C ASP A 144 -7.37 9.27 3.57
N LEU A 145 -7.06 8.61 4.68
CA LEU A 145 -6.69 7.18 4.70
C LEU A 145 -7.70 6.29 3.97
N ARG A 146 -8.99 6.47 4.24
CA ARG A 146 -10.05 5.72 3.57
C ARG A 146 -9.98 5.88 2.06
N TYR A 147 -9.90 7.11 1.59
CA TYR A 147 -9.82 7.41 0.16
C TYR A 147 -8.62 6.73 -0.50
N HIS A 148 -7.44 6.83 0.12
CA HIS A 148 -6.22 6.27 -0.44
C HIS A 148 -6.23 4.74 -0.43
N LEU A 149 -6.71 4.12 0.64
CA LEU A 149 -6.85 2.66 0.74
C LEU A 149 -7.85 2.10 -0.27
N GLU A 150 -9.07 2.68 -0.34
CA GLU A 150 -10.08 2.25 -1.31
C GLU A 150 -9.60 2.41 -2.76
N LYS A 151 -8.94 3.53 -3.06
CA LYS A 151 -8.35 3.80 -4.39
C LYS A 151 -7.22 2.82 -4.71
N ALA A 152 -6.32 2.56 -3.76
CA ALA A 152 -5.22 1.61 -3.93
C ALA A 152 -5.73 0.21 -4.25
N PHE A 153 -6.67 -0.32 -3.46
CA PHE A 153 -7.30 -1.62 -3.71
C PHE A 153 -8.00 -1.69 -5.06
N HIS A 154 -8.77 -0.66 -5.40
CA HIS A 154 -9.42 -0.58 -6.71
C HIS A 154 -8.39 -0.63 -7.85
N LEU A 155 -7.35 0.20 -7.80
CA LEU A 155 -6.36 0.27 -8.85
C LEU A 155 -5.48 -1.00 -8.93
N ALA A 156 -5.16 -1.62 -7.80
CA ALA A 156 -4.39 -2.87 -7.78
C ALA A 156 -5.10 -3.99 -8.55
N THR A 157 -6.44 -4.04 -8.50
CA THR A 157 -7.24 -5.17 -8.99
C THR A 157 -7.99 -4.90 -10.29
N THR A 158 -8.11 -3.64 -10.74
CA THR A 158 -8.90 -3.29 -11.93
C THR A 158 -8.04 -3.06 -13.17
N GLY A 159 -8.60 -3.37 -14.35
CA GLY A 159 -7.85 -3.34 -15.62
C GLY A 159 -6.75 -4.40 -15.61
N ARG A 160 -5.53 -4.03 -16.05
CA ARG A 160 -4.36 -4.87 -15.80
C ARG A 160 -3.97 -4.74 -14.34
N PRO A 161 -4.00 -5.80 -13.53
CA PRO A 161 -3.61 -5.74 -12.13
C PRO A 161 -2.15 -5.29 -11.97
N GLY A 162 -1.79 -4.84 -10.77
CA GLY A 162 -0.42 -4.41 -10.51
C GLY A 162 -0.24 -3.79 -9.14
N PRO A 163 1.02 -3.48 -8.78
CA PRO A 163 1.35 -2.98 -7.46
C PRO A 163 0.88 -1.54 -7.24
N VAL A 164 0.57 -1.26 -5.98
CA VAL A 164 0.27 0.07 -5.44
C VAL A 164 1.08 0.30 -4.17
N TRP A 165 1.35 1.56 -3.83
CA TRP A 165 2.18 1.91 -2.69
C TRP A 165 1.56 3.02 -1.85
N LEU A 166 1.41 2.79 -0.55
CA LEU A 166 1.01 3.80 0.42
C LEU A 166 2.16 4.05 1.41
N ASP A 167 2.68 5.26 1.41
CA ASP A 167 3.72 5.71 2.33
C ASP A 167 3.06 6.50 3.46
N VAL A 168 3.16 6.01 4.70
CA VAL A 168 2.35 6.52 5.82
C VAL A 168 3.25 7.13 6.89
N PRO A 169 3.23 8.46 7.06
CA PRO A 169 3.99 9.14 8.11
C PRO A 169 3.64 8.67 9.52
N LEU A 170 4.65 8.61 10.38
CA LEU A 170 4.55 8.08 11.74
C LEU A 170 3.48 8.79 12.60
N ASP A 171 3.32 10.09 12.42
CA ASP A 171 2.30 10.87 13.12
C ASP A 171 0.88 10.64 12.57
N ILE A 172 0.73 10.20 11.32
CA ILE A 172 -0.53 9.72 10.76
C ILE A 172 -0.86 8.33 11.32
N GLN A 173 0.13 7.44 11.41
CA GLN A 173 -0.07 6.10 11.97
C GLN A 173 -0.58 6.15 13.42
N GLY A 174 0.06 6.98 14.27
CA GLY A 174 -0.29 7.10 15.68
C GLY A 174 -1.40 8.12 15.99
N GLY A 175 -1.74 8.97 15.01
CA GLY A 175 -2.75 10.02 15.18
C GLY A 175 -4.17 9.50 15.19
N PRO A 176 -5.10 10.25 15.83
CA PRO A 176 -6.51 9.89 15.88
C PRO A 176 -7.18 10.11 14.52
N VAL A 177 -8.12 9.23 14.19
CA VAL A 177 -8.95 9.33 13.00
C VAL A 177 -10.42 9.12 13.32
N GLU A 178 -11.30 9.71 12.52
CA GLU A 178 -12.75 9.57 12.63
C GLU A 178 -13.31 8.90 11.37
N PRO A 179 -13.43 7.56 11.34
CA PRO A 179 -13.84 6.83 10.14
C PRO A 179 -15.16 7.31 9.52
N ALA A 180 -16.11 7.75 10.33
CA ALA A 180 -17.40 8.26 9.87
C ALA A 180 -17.28 9.59 9.09
N ALA A 181 -16.24 10.38 9.34
CA ALA A 181 -15.99 11.65 8.67
C ALA A 181 -15.06 11.52 7.46
N MET A 182 -14.42 10.36 7.26
CA MET A 182 -13.51 10.12 6.14
C MET A 182 -14.26 10.08 4.81
N ARG A 183 -13.74 10.78 3.80
CA ARG A 183 -14.23 10.64 2.43
C ARG A 183 -13.85 9.28 1.87
N GLY A 184 -14.78 8.66 1.13
CA GLY A 184 -14.50 7.44 0.37
C GLY A 184 -13.98 7.75 -1.04
N PHE A 185 -13.52 6.70 -1.72
CA PHE A 185 -13.19 6.73 -3.14
C PHE A 185 -14.37 6.21 -3.96
N THR A 186 -14.80 7.00 -4.95
CA THR A 186 -15.80 6.56 -5.93
C THR A 186 -15.09 6.07 -7.17
N PRO A 187 -15.14 4.77 -7.50
CA PRO A 187 -14.55 4.26 -8.72
C PRO A 187 -15.16 4.92 -9.96
N PRO A 188 -14.36 5.18 -11.00
CA PRO A 188 -14.91 5.62 -12.28
C PRO A 188 -15.84 4.57 -12.87
N ALA A 189 -16.80 4.98 -13.67
CA ALA A 189 -17.65 4.05 -14.39
C ALA A 189 -16.79 3.07 -15.22
N PRO A 190 -17.17 1.77 -15.29
CA PRO A 190 -16.44 0.81 -16.11
C PRO A 190 -16.33 1.30 -17.54
N ALA A 191 -15.15 1.15 -18.16
CA ALA A 191 -14.99 1.45 -19.57
C ALA A 191 -15.95 0.59 -20.41
N ALA A 192 -16.53 1.17 -21.47
CA ALA A 192 -17.37 0.40 -22.38
C ALA A 192 -16.61 -0.83 -22.94
N PRO A 193 -17.26 -1.97 -23.09
CA PRO A 193 -16.60 -3.17 -23.62
C PRO A 193 -15.98 -2.87 -25.00
N LEU A 194 -14.72 -3.21 -25.18
CA LEU A 194 -13.96 -3.04 -26.43
C LEU A 194 -14.39 -4.11 -27.46
N ARG A 195 -15.68 -4.20 -27.77
CA ARG A 195 -16.24 -5.24 -28.69
C ARG A 195 -15.56 -5.21 -30.07
N ALA A 196 -15.30 -4.01 -30.60
CA ALA A 196 -14.62 -3.85 -31.90
C ALA A 196 -13.16 -4.32 -31.86
N ALA A 197 -12.44 -4.06 -30.76
CA ALA A 197 -11.08 -4.55 -30.58
C ALA A 197 -11.02 -6.07 -30.39
N ALA A 198 -11.95 -6.63 -29.63
CA ALA A 198 -12.09 -8.09 -29.46
C ALA A 198 -12.43 -8.79 -30.79
N ALA A 199 -13.34 -8.26 -31.61
CA ALA A 199 -13.66 -8.80 -32.92
C ALA A 199 -12.42 -8.80 -33.84
N ARG A 200 -11.66 -7.70 -33.86
CA ARG A 200 -10.44 -7.60 -34.64
C ARG A 200 -9.32 -8.56 -34.15
N MET A 201 -9.22 -8.80 -32.85
CA MET A 201 -8.27 -9.81 -32.34
C MET A 201 -8.66 -11.21 -32.79
N ILE A 202 -9.96 -11.55 -32.80
CA ILE A 202 -10.45 -12.86 -33.28
C ILE A 202 -10.14 -13.03 -34.79
N GLU A 203 -10.32 -11.97 -35.58
CA GLU A 203 -9.97 -11.99 -37.01
C GLU A 203 -8.47 -12.17 -37.26
N LEU A 204 -7.60 -11.69 -36.36
CA LEU A 204 -6.13 -11.85 -36.52
C LEU A 204 -5.62 -13.22 -36.04
N ILE A 205 -6.42 -13.96 -35.26
CA ILE A 205 -6.04 -15.29 -34.76
C ILE A 205 -6.53 -16.40 -35.68
N ASN A 206 -7.57 -16.16 -36.50
CA ASN A 206 -8.10 -17.08 -37.53
C ASN A 206 -7.43 -16.87 -38.88
#